data_381fbdd7b9cb122abadca8b2a277369a
#
_entry.id   381fbdd7b9cb122abadca8b2a277369a
#
_cell.length_a   1.000
_cell.length_b   1.000
_cell.length_c   1.000
_cell.angle_alpha   90.00
_cell.angle_beta   90.00
_cell.angle_gamma   90.00
#
_symmetry.space_group_name_H-M   'P 1'
#
loop_
_entity.id
_entity.type
_entity.pdbx_description
1 polymer ?
#
loop_
_entity_poly.entity_id
_entity_poly.type
_entity_poly.pdbx_seq_one_letter_code
_entity_poly.pdbx_strand_id
1 'polypeptide(L)'
;MLFTDYQLFFEILLFTLLFAGCRCLFRKEWLNHLLLLGGNILILTHIVSPRSLFLLSIIAVVAYGAGLLLQKRRSGALLAGTLTLLLIIFAVRNYPLVQLWLGDWWTNTLGKHFLSVEKVGLSYILFRIIHWLVESYRGTLRTRNVLTYVNYLFFFPTFMAGPIDTLNNFYYWMSHTHVRLHARRMLAGVGRIFYGAVKTLLIVPLIKPYAVDYQTLLPTLGPWGAVCSAALLYSLYIYIDFSGYCDIAIGMGSMLGVRVPENFNRPYISANISEFWKRWHITFSTFLRIYVFKPVIALLNRTPLQKSRMVVSVLAYMVTFLVCGLWHGSTLNFVLWGLWHGLGLSVYKLFTYNRSPKTPTLARKVSATPLTFLFVTVGWVFFNYPVDKLLIIFKLLF
;
A
#
# COMPACT_ATOMS: atom_id res chain seq x y z
N MET A 1 10.91 10.03 -6.73
CA MET A 1 9.55 9.50 -6.98
C MET A 1 9.27 9.42 -8.47
N LEU A 2 8.30 8.57 -8.90
CA LEU A 2 7.98 8.37 -10.31
C LEU A 2 7.63 9.65 -11.07
N PHE A 3 7.01 10.59 -10.37
CA PHE A 3 6.48 11.83 -10.98
C PHE A 3 7.40 13.04 -10.80
N THR A 4 8.64 12.84 -10.32
CA THR A 4 9.66 13.90 -10.28
C THR A 4 10.51 13.96 -11.55
N ASP A 5 10.44 12.91 -12.39
CA ASP A 5 10.97 12.94 -13.74
C ASP A 5 9.92 13.57 -14.67
N TYR A 6 10.18 14.79 -15.10
CA TYR A 6 9.25 15.58 -15.94
C TYR A 6 9.02 14.95 -17.30
N GLN A 7 10.04 14.32 -17.90
CA GLN A 7 9.91 13.67 -19.21
C GLN A 7 8.96 12.47 -19.09
N LEU A 8 9.22 11.58 -18.14
CA LEU A 8 8.38 10.41 -17.89
C LEU A 8 6.95 10.82 -17.51
N PHE A 9 6.78 11.86 -16.68
CA PHE A 9 5.44 12.37 -16.34
C PHE A 9 4.68 12.85 -17.57
N PHE A 10 5.34 13.57 -18.48
CA PHE A 10 4.74 14.03 -19.73
C PHE A 10 4.36 12.86 -20.65
N GLU A 11 5.24 11.86 -20.81
CA GLU A 11 4.97 10.64 -21.60
C GLU A 11 3.74 9.88 -21.06
N ILE A 12 3.66 9.72 -19.74
CA ILE A 12 2.51 9.10 -19.07
C ILE A 12 1.23 9.89 -19.33
N LEU A 13 1.29 11.21 -19.23
CA LEU A 13 0.12 12.07 -19.46
C LEU A 13 -0.32 11.99 -20.92
N LEU A 14 0.61 12.06 -21.86
CA LEU A 14 0.33 11.94 -23.30
C LEU A 14 -0.29 10.59 -23.63
N PHE A 15 0.29 9.48 -23.14
CA PHE A 15 -0.30 8.15 -23.31
C PHE A 15 -1.73 8.10 -22.73
N THR A 16 -1.93 8.64 -21.54
CA THR A 16 -3.24 8.63 -20.87
C THR A 16 -4.29 9.37 -21.71
N LEU A 17 -3.93 10.51 -22.29
CA LEU A 17 -4.81 11.28 -23.18
C LEU A 17 -5.11 10.53 -24.49
N LEU A 18 -4.09 9.97 -25.13
CA LEU A 18 -4.26 9.18 -26.35
C LEU A 18 -5.13 7.95 -26.12
N PHE A 19 -4.90 7.21 -25.04
CA PHE A 19 -5.72 6.07 -24.67
C PHE A 19 -7.17 6.45 -24.40
N ALA A 20 -7.41 7.55 -23.67
CA ALA A 20 -8.75 8.07 -23.44
C ALA A 20 -9.47 8.42 -24.75
N GLY A 21 -8.78 9.06 -25.69
CA GLY A 21 -9.29 9.35 -27.03
C GLY A 21 -9.62 8.07 -27.81
N CYS A 22 -8.70 7.10 -27.86
CA CYS A 22 -8.91 5.81 -28.50
C CYS A 22 -10.11 5.06 -27.92
N ARG A 23 -10.27 5.06 -26.59
CA ARG A 23 -11.39 4.40 -25.90
C ARG A 23 -12.75 5.05 -26.23
N CYS A 24 -12.77 6.36 -26.49
CA CYS A 24 -13.97 7.05 -26.95
C CYS A 24 -14.37 6.66 -28.37
N LEU A 25 -13.37 6.47 -29.25
CA LEU A 25 -13.56 6.14 -30.66
C LEU A 25 -13.82 4.65 -30.88
N PHE A 26 -13.01 3.80 -30.26
CA PHE A 26 -13.05 2.34 -30.43
C PHE A 26 -13.67 1.67 -29.20
N ARG A 27 -14.95 1.33 -29.27
CA ARG A 27 -15.70 0.72 -28.17
C ARG A 27 -15.49 -0.80 -28.02
N LYS A 28 -14.39 -1.34 -28.58
CA LYS A 28 -14.08 -2.77 -28.53
C LYS A 28 -13.26 -3.10 -27.28
N GLU A 29 -13.78 -3.94 -26.41
CA GLU A 29 -13.14 -4.31 -25.13
C GLU A 29 -11.73 -4.87 -25.32
N TRP A 30 -11.55 -5.82 -26.22
CA TRP A 30 -10.25 -6.45 -26.48
C TRP A 30 -9.19 -5.44 -26.94
N LEU A 31 -9.56 -4.46 -27.77
CA LEU A 31 -8.65 -3.42 -28.25
C LEU A 31 -8.21 -2.51 -27.10
N ASN A 32 -9.13 -2.13 -26.21
CA ASN A 32 -8.81 -1.36 -25.03
C ASN A 32 -7.83 -2.10 -24.11
N HIS A 33 -8.00 -3.43 -23.95
CA HIS A 33 -7.07 -4.25 -23.19
C HIS A 33 -5.68 -4.32 -23.84
N LEU A 34 -5.58 -4.45 -25.15
CA LEU A 34 -4.30 -4.47 -25.87
C LEU A 34 -3.58 -3.12 -25.81
N LEU A 35 -4.31 -2.03 -26.04
CA LEU A 35 -3.74 -0.67 -25.94
C LEU A 35 -3.23 -0.39 -24.52
N LEU A 36 -4.01 -0.75 -23.50
CA LEU A 36 -3.59 -0.59 -22.09
C LEU A 36 -2.37 -1.46 -21.78
N LEU A 37 -2.30 -2.68 -22.30
CA LEU A 37 -1.15 -3.57 -22.13
C LEU A 37 0.11 -2.96 -22.75
N GLY A 38 0.00 -2.44 -23.98
CA GLY A 38 1.09 -1.74 -24.64
C GLY A 38 1.60 -0.54 -23.83
N GLY A 39 0.68 0.28 -23.31
CA GLY A 39 1.03 1.41 -22.43
C GLY A 39 1.64 0.98 -21.10
N ASN A 40 1.11 -0.07 -20.47
CA ASN A 40 1.71 -0.63 -19.26
C ASN A 40 3.15 -1.08 -19.50
N ILE A 41 3.41 -1.81 -20.60
CA ILE A 41 4.76 -2.26 -20.97
C ILE A 41 5.67 -1.05 -21.20
N LEU A 42 5.25 -0.12 -22.08
CA LEU A 42 6.03 1.06 -22.43
C LEU A 42 6.44 1.84 -21.17
N ILE A 43 5.49 2.19 -20.33
CA ILE A 43 5.74 3.02 -19.13
C ILE A 43 6.57 2.25 -18.10
N LEU A 44 6.28 0.97 -17.88
CA LEU A 44 6.99 0.18 -16.88
C LEU A 44 8.44 -0.10 -17.26
N THR A 45 8.80 -0.15 -18.55
CA THR A 45 10.21 -0.29 -18.97
C THR A 45 11.08 0.93 -18.64
N HIS A 46 10.48 2.11 -18.43
CA HIS A 46 11.19 3.29 -17.93
C HIS A 46 11.37 3.28 -16.41
N ILE A 47 10.52 2.54 -15.70
CA ILE A 47 10.46 2.56 -14.22
C ILE A 47 11.20 1.38 -13.61
N VAL A 48 11.15 0.25 -14.28
CA VAL A 48 11.63 -1.05 -13.78
C VAL A 48 12.54 -1.66 -14.84
N SER A 49 13.70 -2.15 -14.41
CA SER A 49 14.64 -2.79 -15.32
C SER A 49 14.01 -3.97 -16.08
N PRO A 50 14.42 -4.22 -17.34
CA PRO A 50 13.90 -5.34 -18.14
C PRO A 50 14.02 -6.69 -17.44
N ARG A 51 15.10 -6.92 -16.67
CA ARG A 51 15.28 -8.12 -15.85
C ARG A 51 14.21 -8.26 -14.78
N SER A 52 13.91 -7.17 -14.08
CA SER A 52 12.88 -7.14 -13.05
C SER A 52 11.50 -7.39 -13.64
N LEU A 53 11.17 -6.78 -14.77
CA LEU A 53 9.90 -7.00 -15.47
C LEU A 53 9.78 -8.45 -15.94
N PHE A 54 10.84 -9.05 -16.46
CA PHE A 54 10.86 -10.46 -16.88
C PHE A 54 10.55 -11.39 -15.69
N LEU A 55 11.24 -11.21 -14.55
CA LEU A 55 11.00 -12.03 -13.36
C LEU A 55 9.60 -11.83 -12.78
N LEU A 56 9.11 -10.60 -12.72
CA LEU A 56 7.73 -10.31 -12.31
C LEU A 56 6.71 -10.96 -13.25
N SER A 57 7.00 -11.03 -14.55
CA SER A 57 6.16 -11.70 -15.54
C SER A 57 6.12 -13.20 -15.32
N ILE A 58 7.25 -13.84 -14.99
CA ILE A 58 7.30 -15.27 -14.63
C ILE A 58 6.42 -15.53 -13.38
N ILE A 59 6.60 -14.72 -12.32
CA ILE A 59 5.80 -14.85 -11.09
C ILE A 59 4.32 -14.68 -11.42
N ALA A 60 3.96 -13.72 -12.27
CA ALA A 60 2.58 -13.47 -12.69
C ALA A 60 1.99 -14.67 -13.44
N VAL A 61 2.73 -15.28 -14.37
CA VAL A 61 2.29 -16.47 -15.14
C VAL A 61 2.08 -17.67 -14.22
N VAL A 62 3.03 -17.95 -13.33
CA VAL A 62 2.91 -19.04 -12.35
C VAL A 62 1.71 -18.82 -11.43
N ALA A 63 1.54 -17.59 -10.92
CA ALA A 63 0.42 -17.24 -10.06
C ALA A 63 -0.94 -17.33 -10.80
N TYR A 64 -0.97 -16.97 -12.09
CA TYR A 64 -2.17 -17.13 -12.92
C TYR A 64 -2.59 -18.60 -13.03
N GLY A 65 -1.63 -19.48 -13.39
CA GLY A 65 -1.88 -20.92 -13.49
C GLY A 65 -2.32 -21.53 -12.15
N ALA A 66 -1.66 -21.16 -11.05
CA ALA A 66 -2.04 -21.58 -9.71
C ALA A 66 -3.47 -21.13 -9.36
N GLY A 67 -3.84 -19.90 -9.69
CA GLY A 67 -5.19 -19.38 -9.48
C GLY A 67 -6.26 -20.14 -10.27
N LEU A 68 -6.00 -20.50 -11.53
CA LEU A 68 -6.90 -21.33 -12.32
C LEU A 68 -7.10 -22.73 -11.72
N LEU A 69 -6.00 -23.34 -11.22
CA LEU A 69 -6.05 -24.63 -10.52
C LEU A 69 -6.84 -24.53 -9.22
N LEU A 70 -6.67 -23.44 -8.46
CA LEU A 70 -7.43 -23.18 -7.23
C LEU A 70 -8.93 -23.02 -7.49
N GLN A 71 -9.32 -22.38 -8.59
CA GLN A 71 -10.72 -22.27 -8.99
C GLN A 71 -11.34 -23.64 -9.33
N LYS A 72 -10.53 -24.54 -9.91
CA LYS A 72 -10.99 -25.89 -10.28
C LYS A 72 -11.01 -26.84 -9.10
N ARG A 73 -9.96 -26.87 -8.28
CA ARG A 73 -9.74 -27.89 -7.24
C ARG A 73 -10.08 -27.42 -5.82
N ARG A 74 -10.09 -26.12 -5.56
CA ARG A 74 -10.27 -25.50 -4.22
C ARG A 74 -9.38 -26.13 -3.14
N SER A 75 -8.12 -26.43 -3.47
CA SER A 75 -7.18 -27.07 -2.57
C SER A 75 -6.55 -26.06 -1.61
N GLY A 76 -6.80 -26.23 -0.30
CA GLY A 76 -6.17 -25.40 0.75
C GLY A 76 -4.64 -25.60 0.81
N ALA A 77 -4.15 -26.83 0.54
CA ALA A 77 -2.71 -27.10 0.48
C ALA A 77 -2.02 -26.36 -0.68
N LEU A 78 -2.65 -26.34 -1.87
CA LEU A 78 -2.14 -25.56 -3.01
C LEU A 78 -2.12 -24.08 -2.71
N LEU A 79 -3.17 -23.54 -2.08
CA LEU A 79 -3.19 -22.12 -1.66
C LEU A 79 -2.09 -21.83 -0.64
N ALA A 80 -1.96 -22.64 0.40
CA ALA A 80 -0.93 -22.48 1.42
C ALA A 80 0.47 -22.54 0.80
N GLY A 81 0.76 -23.54 -0.04
CA GLY A 81 2.05 -23.70 -0.72
C GLY A 81 2.40 -22.49 -1.61
N THR A 82 1.45 -22.01 -2.42
CA THR A 82 1.69 -20.83 -3.28
C THR A 82 1.89 -19.55 -2.49
N LEU A 83 1.12 -19.33 -1.41
CA LEU A 83 1.30 -18.17 -0.52
C LEU A 83 2.64 -18.23 0.21
N THR A 84 3.03 -19.43 0.72
CA THR A 84 4.34 -19.62 1.36
C THR A 84 5.49 -19.33 0.40
N LEU A 85 5.42 -19.81 -0.83
CA LEU A 85 6.44 -19.53 -1.86
C LEU A 85 6.55 -18.01 -2.12
N LEU A 86 5.43 -17.30 -2.25
CA LEU A 86 5.44 -15.84 -2.44
C LEU A 86 6.04 -15.11 -1.23
N LEU A 87 5.74 -15.55 0.00
CA LEU A 87 6.31 -14.97 1.21
C LEU A 87 7.81 -15.25 1.32
N ILE A 88 8.28 -16.44 0.91
CA ILE A 88 9.71 -16.76 0.84
C ILE A 88 10.40 -15.83 -0.17
N ILE A 89 9.85 -15.68 -1.39
CA ILE A 89 10.37 -14.76 -2.41
C ILE A 89 10.47 -13.34 -1.85
N PHE A 90 9.43 -12.88 -1.17
CA PHE A 90 9.42 -11.55 -0.54
C PHE A 90 10.48 -11.44 0.56
N ALA A 91 10.59 -12.44 1.44
CA ALA A 91 11.53 -12.46 2.55
C ALA A 91 12.98 -12.48 2.05
N VAL A 92 13.31 -13.36 1.13
CA VAL A 92 14.65 -13.45 0.51
C VAL A 92 15.05 -12.12 -0.12
N ARG A 93 14.09 -11.43 -0.73
CA ARG A 93 14.37 -10.16 -1.42
C ARG A 93 14.57 -8.98 -0.46
N ASN A 94 13.83 -8.94 0.63
CA ASN A 94 13.73 -7.74 1.48
C ASN A 94 14.51 -7.84 2.79
N TYR A 95 14.88 -9.04 3.23
CA TYR A 95 15.49 -9.26 4.54
C TYR A 95 16.94 -9.73 4.44
N PRO A 96 17.93 -8.88 4.77
CA PRO A 96 19.35 -9.23 4.74
C PRO A 96 19.68 -10.45 5.61
N LEU A 97 19.04 -10.61 6.76
CA LEU A 97 19.26 -11.78 7.63
C LEU A 97 18.88 -13.10 6.94
N VAL A 98 17.82 -13.10 6.11
CA VAL A 98 17.43 -14.28 5.33
C VAL A 98 18.48 -14.56 4.24
N GLN A 99 19.02 -13.50 3.63
CA GLN A 99 20.10 -13.62 2.63
C GLN A 99 21.37 -14.18 3.25
N LEU A 100 21.76 -13.71 4.43
CA LEU A 100 22.91 -14.24 5.19
C LEU A 100 22.73 -15.73 5.55
N TRP A 101 21.51 -16.12 5.97
CA TRP A 101 21.21 -17.51 6.28
C TRP A 101 21.29 -18.45 5.08
N LEU A 102 20.96 -17.96 3.87
CA LEU A 102 21.08 -18.72 2.63
C LEU A 102 22.54 -18.91 2.17
N GLY A 103 23.48 -18.12 2.73
CA GLY A 103 24.92 -18.24 2.53
C GLY A 103 25.47 -17.76 1.19
N ASP A 104 26.79 -17.83 1.06
CA ASP A 104 27.54 -17.30 -0.10
C ASP A 104 27.19 -18.01 -1.42
N TRP A 105 26.84 -19.29 -1.36
CA TRP A 105 26.42 -20.02 -2.56
C TRP A 105 25.20 -19.35 -3.22
N TRP A 106 24.19 -18.98 -2.43
CA TRP A 106 23.01 -18.28 -2.94
C TRP A 106 23.36 -16.90 -3.49
N THR A 107 24.12 -16.11 -2.72
CA THR A 107 24.48 -14.73 -3.12
C THR A 107 25.33 -14.67 -4.37
N ASN A 108 26.18 -15.66 -4.61
CA ASN A 108 27.11 -15.72 -5.75
C ASN A 108 26.56 -16.44 -6.99
N THR A 109 25.42 -17.13 -6.89
CA THR A 109 24.78 -17.86 -7.99
C THR A 109 23.45 -17.20 -8.42
N LEU A 110 22.35 -17.92 -8.25
CA LEU A 110 20.99 -17.47 -8.61
C LEU A 110 20.58 -16.21 -7.84
N GLY A 111 21.03 -16.09 -6.58
CA GLY A 111 20.73 -14.96 -5.72
C GLY A 111 21.24 -13.64 -6.27
N LYS A 112 22.43 -13.59 -6.88
CA LYS A 112 22.97 -12.36 -7.48
C LYS A 112 22.02 -11.76 -8.53
N HIS A 113 21.45 -12.61 -9.39
CA HIS A 113 20.49 -12.17 -10.41
C HIS A 113 19.13 -11.82 -9.82
N PHE A 114 18.68 -12.54 -8.80
CA PHE A 114 17.42 -12.28 -8.12
C PHE A 114 17.48 -11.03 -7.24
N LEU A 115 18.60 -10.82 -6.53
CA LEU A 115 18.81 -9.65 -5.67
C LEU A 115 19.01 -8.35 -6.47
N SER A 116 19.43 -8.43 -7.75
CA SER A 116 19.55 -7.28 -8.64
C SER A 116 18.18 -6.73 -9.10
N VAL A 117 17.07 -7.47 -8.86
CA VAL A 117 15.71 -7.00 -9.14
C VAL A 117 15.41 -5.78 -8.29
N GLU A 118 14.95 -4.72 -8.91
CA GLU A 118 14.57 -3.49 -8.19
C GLU A 118 13.41 -3.77 -7.21
N LYS A 119 13.44 -3.11 -6.04
CA LYS A 119 12.37 -3.24 -5.02
C LYS A 119 11.06 -2.59 -5.46
N VAL A 120 11.12 -1.77 -6.51
CA VAL A 120 10.03 -0.96 -7.01
C VAL A 120 8.89 -1.83 -7.52
N GLY A 121 7.69 -1.61 -7.00
CA GLY A 121 6.46 -2.29 -7.43
C GLY A 121 6.28 -3.72 -6.93
N LEU A 122 7.36 -4.43 -6.51
CA LEU A 122 7.27 -5.83 -6.09
C LEU A 122 6.24 -6.06 -4.97
N SER A 123 6.24 -5.21 -3.96
CA SER A 123 5.33 -5.35 -2.81
C SER A 123 3.85 -5.19 -3.20
N TYR A 124 3.54 -4.28 -4.13
CA TYR A 124 2.17 -4.04 -4.58
C TYR A 124 1.67 -5.10 -5.56
N ILE A 125 2.54 -5.61 -6.43
CA ILE A 125 2.22 -6.80 -7.25
C ILE A 125 1.90 -8.00 -6.35
N LEU A 126 2.68 -8.20 -5.28
CA LEU A 126 2.45 -9.30 -4.33
C LEU A 126 1.03 -9.24 -3.74
N PHE A 127 0.56 -8.06 -3.33
CA PHE A 127 -0.82 -7.90 -2.84
C PHE A 127 -1.87 -8.27 -3.87
N ARG A 128 -1.66 -7.90 -5.13
CA ARG A 128 -2.58 -8.24 -6.22
C ARG A 128 -2.57 -9.73 -6.54
N ILE A 129 -1.40 -10.38 -6.45
CA ILE A 129 -1.28 -11.83 -6.62
C ILE A 129 -1.94 -12.56 -5.45
N ILE A 130 -1.71 -12.14 -4.20
CA ILE A 130 -2.39 -12.72 -3.02
C ILE A 130 -3.92 -12.58 -3.17
N HIS A 131 -4.40 -11.41 -3.59
CA HIS A 131 -5.82 -11.20 -3.88
C HIS A 131 -6.31 -12.20 -4.95
N TRP A 132 -5.61 -12.33 -6.09
CA TRP A 132 -5.95 -13.27 -7.14
C TRP A 132 -6.04 -14.71 -6.64
N LEU A 133 -5.03 -15.20 -5.90
CA LEU A 133 -4.98 -16.58 -5.40
C LEU A 133 -6.10 -16.86 -4.37
N VAL A 134 -6.27 -15.97 -3.39
CA VAL A 134 -7.27 -16.16 -2.33
C VAL A 134 -8.68 -16.07 -2.87
N GLU A 135 -8.98 -15.09 -3.75
CA GLU A 135 -10.31 -14.95 -4.32
C GLU A 135 -10.59 -16.03 -5.38
N SER A 136 -9.57 -16.57 -6.06
CA SER A 136 -9.68 -17.79 -6.87
C SER A 136 -10.10 -19.00 -6.02
N TYR A 137 -9.45 -19.21 -4.89
CA TYR A 137 -9.81 -20.27 -3.94
C TYR A 137 -11.22 -20.11 -3.39
N ARG A 138 -11.63 -18.87 -3.06
CA ARG A 138 -12.98 -18.55 -2.57
C ARG A 138 -14.06 -18.66 -3.66
N GLY A 139 -13.68 -18.61 -4.93
CA GLY A 139 -14.62 -18.61 -6.07
C GLY A 139 -15.38 -17.31 -6.24
N THR A 140 -14.83 -16.17 -5.81
CA THR A 140 -15.50 -14.86 -5.85
C THR A 140 -15.12 -14.01 -7.06
N LEU A 141 -14.17 -14.47 -7.88
CA LEU A 141 -13.72 -13.77 -9.07
C LEU A 141 -14.77 -13.83 -10.20
N ARG A 142 -14.99 -12.67 -10.83
CA ARG A 142 -15.95 -12.50 -11.94
C ARG A 142 -15.33 -12.76 -13.30
N THR A 143 -14.01 -12.82 -13.41
CA THR A 143 -13.31 -13.03 -14.68
C THR A 143 -12.13 -13.98 -14.50
N ARG A 144 -11.80 -14.70 -15.60
CA ARG A 144 -10.60 -15.52 -15.75
C ARG A 144 -9.79 -15.06 -16.95
N ASN A 145 -10.14 -13.91 -17.56
CA ASN A 145 -9.49 -13.41 -18.74
C ASN A 145 -8.04 -13.00 -18.42
N VAL A 146 -7.08 -13.57 -19.15
CA VAL A 146 -5.65 -13.33 -18.95
C VAL A 146 -5.25 -11.89 -19.22
N LEU A 147 -5.84 -11.24 -20.23
CA LEU A 147 -5.54 -9.83 -20.55
C LEU A 147 -6.01 -8.91 -19.41
N THR A 148 -7.17 -9.20 -18.84
CA THR A 148 -7.67 -8.46 -17.66
C THR A 148 -6.75 -8.66 -16.47
N TYR A 149 -6.31 -9.91 -16.21
CA TYR A 149 -5.40 -10.22 -15.11
C TYR A 149 -4.05 -9.52 -15.27
N VAL A 150 -3.42 -9.59 -16.44
CA VAL A 150 -2.13 -8.95 -16.69
C VAL A 150 -2.23 -7.44 -16.58
N ASN A 151 -3.24 -6.82 -17.21
CA ASN A 151 -3.47 -5.38 -17.09
C ASN A 151 -3.75 -4.95 -15.63
N TYR A 152 -4.46 -5.76 -14.86
CA TYR A 152 -4.69 -5.52 -13.44
C TYR A 152 -3.38 -5.55 -12.63
N LEU A 153 -2.53 -6.56 -12.85
CA LEU A 153 -1.25 -6.69 -12.14
C LEU A 153 -0.29 -5.53 -12.46
N PHE A 154 -0.18 -5.21 -13.74
CA PHE A 154 0.80 -4.26 -14.26
C PHE A 154 0.21 -2.87 -14.52
N PHE A 155 -0.96 -2.57 -13.98
CA PHE A 155 -1.62 -1.26 -14.15
C PHE A 155 -0.72 -0.13 -13.64
N PHE A 156 -0.05 0.57 -14.56
CA PHE A 156 1.03 1.51 -14.24
C PHE A 156 0.66 2.62 -13.25
N PRO A 157 -0.57 3.20 -13.27
CA PRO A 157 -0.89 4.28 -12.33
C PRO A 157 -0.79 3.87 -10.87
N THR A 158 -1.07 2.59 -10.56
CA THR A 158 -1.10 2.06 -9.19
C THR A 158 -0.02 1.01 -8.93
N PHE A 159 0.94 0.87 -9.86
CA PHE A 159 1.95 -0.19 -9.79
C PHE A 159 2.93 -0.02 -8.63
N MET A 160 3.40 1.21 -8.38
CA MET A 160 4.49 1.46 -7.43
C MET A 160 4.05 1.49 -5.97
N ALA A 161 2.99 2.23 -5.67
CA ALA A 161 2.55 2.49 -4.28
C ALA A 161 1.02 2.45 -4.10
N GLY A 162 0.30 1.80 -5.01
CA GLY A 162 -1.16 1.66 -4.95
C GLY A 162 -1.90 2.93 -5.42
N PRO A 163 -3.17 3.14 -5.09
CA PRO A 163 -4.05 2.32 -4.21
C PRO A 163 -4.21 0.86 -4.64
N ILE A 164 -4.36 -0.03 -3.64
CA ILE A 164 -4.56 -1.47 -3.88
C ILE A 164 -6.01 -1.69 -4.31
N ASP A 165 -6.20 -2.06 -5.57
CA ASP A 165 -7.51 -2.36 -6.14
C ASP A 165 -7.80 -3.85 -6.11
N THR A 166 -9.06 -4.23 -6.40
CA THR A 166 -9.49 -5.61 -6.58
C THR A 166 -9.65 -5.93 -8.06
N LEU A 167 -9.39 -7.20 -8.45
CA LEU A 167 -9.58 -7.63 -9.84
C LEU A 167 -11.02 -7.43 -10.30
N ASN A 168 -12.01 -7.67 -9.42
CA ASN A 168 -13.42 -7.49 -9.76
C ASN A 168 -13.79 -6.02 -10.04
N ASN A 169 -13.21 -5.06 -9.30
CA ASN A 169 -13.39 -3.64 -9.58
C ASN A 169 -12.73 -3.25 -10.90
N PHE A 170 -11.48 -3.66 -11.10
CA PHE A 170 -10.74 -3.40 -12.35
C PHE A 170 -11.47 -3.97 -13.56
N TYR A 171 -11.91 -5.24 -13.50
CA TYR A 171 -12.69 -5.91 -14.53
C TYR A 171 -13.97 -5.14 -14.84
N TYR A 172 -14.74 -4.76 -13.79
CA TYR A 172 -15.96 -4.00 -13.98
C TYR A 172 -15.75 -2.74 -14.83
N TRP A 173 -14.74 -1.95 -14.52
CA TRP A 173 -14.48 -0.69 -15.25
C TRP A 173 -13.88 -0.90 -16.63
N MET A 174 -13.15 -1.97 -16.86
CA MET A 174 -12.58 -2.28 -18.18
C MET A 174 -13.61 -2.88 -19.14
N SER A 175 -14.52 -3.76 -18.66
CA SER A 175 -15.52 -4.42 -19.49
C SER A 175 -16.75 -3.55 -19.80
N HIS A 176 -17.09 -2.59 -18.91
CA HIS A 176 -18.21 -1.67 -19.16
C HIS A 176 -17.76 -0.47 -20.00
N THR A 177 -17.38 -0.73 -21.27
CA THR A 177 -16.97 0.30 -22.24
C THR A 177 -18.06 1.33 -22.55
N HIS A 178 -19.33 0.99 -22.26
CA HIS A 178 -20.49 1.88 -22.39
C HIS A 178 -20.59 2.93 -21.27
N VAL A 179 -19.86 2.78 -20.20
CA VAL A 179 -19.72 3.87 -19.21
C VAL A 179 -18.97 4.99 -19.91
N ARG A 180 -19.73 5.90 -20.52
CA ARG A 180 -19.21 7.06 -21.24
C ARG A 180 -18.12 7.69 -20.39
N LEU A 181 -16.92 7.85 -20.97
CA LEU A 181 -15.94 8.78 -20.44
C LEU A 181 -16.57 10.17 -20.56
N HIS A 182 -17.38 10.54 -19.57
CA HIS A 182 -17.97 11.86 -19.57
C HIS A 182 -16.84 12.88 -19.44
N ALA A 183 -16.88 13.96 -20.23
CA ALA A 183 -15.95 15.07 -20.14
C ALA A 183 -15.77 15.54 -18.67
N ARG A 184 -16.84 15.53 -17.88
CA ARG A 184 -16.79 15.81 -16.45
C ARG A 184 -15.85 14.88 -15.66
N ARG A 185 -15.80 13.58 -15.99
CA ARG A 185 -14.93 12.62 -15.33
C ARG A 185 -13.47 12.81 -15.74
N MET A 186 -13.22 13.12 -17.00
CA MET A 186 -11.89 13.45 -17.50
C MET A 186 -11.35 14.73 -16.85
N LEU A 187 -12.15 15.79 -16.83
CA LEU A 187 -11.79 17.07 -16.18
C LEU A 187 -11.51 16.86 -14.67
N ALA A 188 -12.34 16.07 -13.99
CA ALA A 188 -12.10 15.71 -12.59
C ALA A 188 -10.77 14.92 -12.43
N GLY A 189 -10.45 14.02 -13.36
CA GLY A 189 -9.18 13.30 -13.41
C GLY A 189 -7.98 14.23 -13.57
N VAL A 190 -8.04 15.15 -14.52
CA VAL A 190 -6.99 16.18 -14.75
C VAL A 190 -6.82 17.05 -13.49
N GLY A 191 -7.92 17.56 -12.94
CA GLY A 191 -7.88 18.34 -11.69
C GLY A 191 -7.25 17.57 -10.53
N ARG A 192 -7.52 16.27 -10.45
CA ARG A 192 -6.93 15.40 -9.43
C ARG A 192 -5.42 15.20 -9.62
N ILE A 193 -4.97 15.01 -10.86
CA ILE A 193 -3.54 14.92 -11.21
C ILE A 193 -2.84 16.23 -10.84
N PHE A 194 -3.42 17.36 -11.21
CA PHE A 194 -2.87 18.68 -10.87
C PHE A 194 -2.74 18.88 -9.36
N TYR A 195 -3.80 18.57 -8.61
CA TYR A 195 -3.77 18.65 -7.15
C TYR A 195 -2.71 17.75 -6.51
N GLY A 196 -2.55 16.53 -7.02
CA GLY A 196 -1.49 15.62 -6.59
C GLY A 196 -0.10 16.14 -6.95
N ALA A 197 0.08 16.70 -8.15
CA ALA A 197 1.35 17.29 -8.58
C ALA A 197 1.76 18.50 -7.71
N VAL A 198 0.82 19.38 -7.36
CA VAL A 198 1.08 20.48 -6.40
C VAL A 198 1.58 19.94 -5.06
N LYS A 199 0.96 18.88 -4.54
CA LYS A 199 1.43 18.24 -3.30
C LYS A 199 2.86 17.72 -3.42
N THR A 200 3.14 16.90 -4.45
CA THR A 200 4.41 16.16 -4.58
C THR A 200 5.56 17.03 -5.09
N LEU A 201 5.29 17.98 -5.99
CA LEU A 201 6.33 18.76 -6.68
C LEU A 201 6.58 20.13 -6.03
N LEU A 202 5.58 20.70 -5.33
CA LEU A 202 5.72 22.01 -4.71
C LEU A 202 5.77 21.92 -3.17
N ILE A 203 4.78 21.27 -2.53
CA ILE A 203 4.68 21.30 -1.06
C ILE A 203 5.71 20.37 -0.42
N VAL A 204 5.84 19.14 -0.92
CA VAL A 204 6.76 18.13 -0.37
C VAL A 204 8.22 18.59 -0.33
N PRO A 205 8.82 19.16 -1.40
CA PRO A 205 10.21 19.63 -1.38
C PRO A 205 10.45 20.71 -0.33
N LEU A 206 9.47 21.57 -0.05
CA LEU A 206 9.59 22.65 0.95
C LEU A 206 9.65 22.13 2.39
N ILE A 207 8.87 21.08 2.71
CA ILE A 207 8.76 20.58 4.09
C ILE A 207 9.71 19.42 4.38
N LYS A 208 10.10 18.64 3.37
CA LYS A 208 10.89 17.42 3.51
C LYS A 208 12.20 17.60 4.27
N PRO A 209 13.06 18.63 4.00
CA PRO A 209 14.34 18.79 4.70
C PRO A 209 14.16 18.90 6.22
N TYR A 210 13.14 19.63 6.66
CA TYR A 210 12.84 19.86 8.07
C TYR A 210 12.05 18.71 8.72
N ALA A 211 11.34 17.93 7.92
CA ALA A 211 10.51 16.82 8.38
C ALA A 211 11.33 15.54 8.62
N VAL A 212 12.26 15.24 7.72
CA VAL A 212 12.98 13.96 7.73
C VAL A 212 14.16 13.96 8.69
N ASP A 213 14.80 15.13 8.88
CA ASP A 213 15.97 15.27 9.74
C ASP A 213 15.81 16.42 10.74
N TYR A 214 15.65 16.08 12.04
CA TYR A 214 15.54 17.05 13.13
C TYR A 214 16.81 17.89 13.28
N GLN A 215 17.99 17.41 12.83
CA GLN A 215 19.26 18.12 12.95
C GLN A 215 19.22 19.46 12.21
N THR A 216 18.43 19.58 11.14
CA THR A 216 18.23 20.82 10.40
C THR A 216 17.61 21.93 11.27
N LEU A 217 16.81 21.56 12.27
CA LEU A 217 16.11 22.50 13.18
C LEU A 217 16.85 22.70 14.50
N LEU A 218 17.85 21.87 14.80
CA LEU A 218 18.55 21.84 16.09
C LEU A 218 19.22 23.18 16.46
N PRO A 219 19.92 23.88 15.51
CA PRO A 219 20.58 25.15 15.83
C PRO A 219 19.61 26.27 16.23
N THR A 220 18.38 26.23 15.73
CA THR A 220 17.39 27.32 15.93
C THR A 220 16.40 27.03 17.05
N LEU A 221 16.03 25.76 17.26
CA LEU A 221 14.95 25.40 18.18
C LEU A 221 15.41 24.62 19.43
N GLY A 222 16.70 24.31 19.51
CA GLY A 222 17.23 23.42 20.55
C GLY A 222 16.68 21.98 20.45
N PRO A 223 17.12 21.06 21.35
CA PRO A 223 16.83 19.63 21.22
C PRO A 223 15.33 19.29 21.17
N TRP A 224 14.59 19.72 22.17
CA TRP A 224 13.14 19.43 22.27
C TRP A 224 12.34 20.07 21.14
N GLY A 225 12.61 21.36 20.87
CA GLY A 225 11.95 22.08 19.79
C GLY A 225 12.17 21.43 18.43
N ALA A 226 13.40 21.03 18.13
CA ALA A 226 13.79 20.40 16.87
C ALA A 226 13.09 19.05 16.67
N VAL A 227 13.15 18.15 17.67
CA VAL A 227 12.54 16.82 17.58
C VAL A 227 11.02 16.90 17.47
N CYS A 228 10.37 17.72 18.31
CA CYS A 228 8.91 17.88 18.26
C CYS A 228 8.46 18.50 16.93
N SER A 229 9.13 19.53 16.44
CA SER A 229 8.78 20.17 15.16
C SER A 229 9.01 19.22 13.98
N ALA A 230 10.13 18.50 13.94
CA ALA A 230 10.38 17.50 12.90
C ALA A 230 9.32 16.39 12.90
N ALA A 231 8.90 15.89 14.06
CA ALA A 231 7.86 14.86 14.16
C ALA A 231 6.49 15.34 13.64
N LEU A 232 6.11 16.59 13.96
CA LEU A 232 4.89 17.22 13.43
C LEU A 232 4.99 17.43 11.91
N LEU A 233 6.09 17.97 11.44
CA LEU A 233 6.34 18.17 10.01
C LEU A 233 6.39 16.85 9.25
N TYR A 234 6.96 15.78 9.86
CA TYR A 234 6.96 14.44 9.25
C TYR A 234 5.55 13.88 9.11
N SER A 235 4.69 14.11 10.08
CA SER A 235 3.27 13.71 9.99
C SER A 235 2.59 14.38 8.79
N LEU A 236 2.85 15.65 8.54
CA LEU A 236 2.33 16.37 7.37
C LEU A 236 3.00 15.89 6.08
N TYR A 237 4.32 15.76 6.09
CA TYR A 237 5.11 15.30 4.95
C TYR A 237 4.61 13.96 4.41
N ILE A 238 4.56 12.92 5.26
CA ILE A 238 4.18 11.57 4.82
C ILE A 238 2.73 11.52 4.29
N TYR A 239 1.84 12.33 4.86
CA TYR A 239 0.46 12.44 4.37
C TYR A 239 0.38 13.16 3.03
N ILE A 240 1.01 14.31 2.90
CA ILE A 240 0.97 15.13 1.68
C ILE A 240 1.64 14.37 0.53
N ASP A 241 2.80 13.76 0.78
CA ASP A 241 3.56 12.99 -0.21
C ASP A 241 2.76 11.79 -0.72
N PHE A 242 2.29 10.94 0.19
CA PHE A 242 1.60 9.72 -0.22
C PHE A 242 0.18 9.99 -0.73
N SER A 243 -0.54 10.95 -0.17
CA SER A 243 -1.85 11.34 -0.73
C SER A 243 -1.71 12.01 -2.09
N GLY A 244 -0.65 12.78 -2.31
CA GLY A 244 -0.34 13.39 -3.61
C GLY A 244 -0.09 12.34 -4.70
N TYR A 245 0.73 11.33 -4.40
CA TYR A 245 0.90 10.16 -5.28
C TYR A 245 -0.44 9.48 -5.58
N CYS A 246 -1.27 9.22 -4.56
CA CYS A 246 -2.57 8.59 -4.75
C CYS A 246 -3.52 9.45 -5.60
N ASP A 247 -3.49 10.78 -5.42
CA ASP A 247 -4.30 11.70 -6.24
C ASP A 247 -3.92 11.61 -7.72
N ILE A 248 -2.62 11.57 -8.04
CA ILE A 248 -2.14 11.39 -9.41
C ILE A 248 -2.60 10.02 -9.97
N ALA A 249 -2.40 8.94 -9.20
CA ALA A 249 -2.78 7.59 -9.62
C ALA A 249 -4.30 7.43 -9.85
N ILE A 250 -5.13 8.01 -8.97
CA ILE A 250 -6.59 8.01 -9.10
C ILE A 250 -7.03 8.86 -10.29
N GLY A 251 -6.39 10.01 -10.49
CA GLY A 251 -6.66 10.90 -11.64
C GLY A 251 -6.36 10.21 -12.97
N MET A 252 -5.18 9.59 -13.11
CA MET A 252 -4.81 8.80 -14.29
C MET A 252 -5.76 7.63 -14.50
N GLY A 253 -6.07 6.86 -13.44
CA GLY A 253 -7.05 5.79 -13.53
C GLY A 253 -8.41 6.27 -14.04
N SER A 254 -8.88 7.43 -13.55
CA SER A 254 -10.14 8.03 -13.99
C SER A 254 -10.12 8.38 -15.49
N MET A 255 -9.01 8.91 -16.00
CA MET A 255 -8.83 9.22 -17.43
C MET A 255 -8.72 7.95 -18.28
N LEU A 256 -8.10 6.89 -17.76
CA LEU A 256 -8.06 5.56 -18.39
C LEU A 256 -9.41 4.80 -18.28
N GLY A 257 -10.39 5.40 -17.59
CA GLY A 257 -11.72 4.82 -17.39
C GLY A 257 -11.78 3.73 -16.33
N VAL A 258 -10.78 3.63 -15.47
CA VAL A 258 -10.76 2.75 -14.29
C VAL A 258 -10.95 3.60 -13.04
N ARG A 259 -11.95 3.29 -12.23
CA ARG A 259 -12.15 3.96 -10.94
C ARG A 259 -11.26 3.29 -9.88
N VAL A 260 -10.09 3.87 -9.68
CA VAL A 260 -9.18 3.49 -8.60
C VAL A 260 -9.79 3.90 -7.25
N PRO A 261 -9.74 3.05 -6.21
CA PRO A 261 -10.31 3.37 -4.90
C PRO A 261 -9.54 4.47 -4.17
N GLU A 262 -10.26 5.21 -3.30
CA GLU A 262 -9.66 6.22 -2.43
C GLU A 262 -8.77 5.58 -1.36
N ASN A 263 -7.63 6.24 -1.09
CA ASN A 263 -6.67 5.74 -0.10
C ASN A 263 -6.62 6.59 1.18
N PHE A 264 -7.13 7.81 1.14
CA PHE A 264 -7.15 8.74 2.26
C PHE A 264 -8.50 9.47 2.39
N ASN A 265 -8.93 9.66 3.64
CA ASN A 265 -10.10 10.46 3.97
C ASN A 265 -9.85 11.30 5.23
N ARG A 266 -9.05 12.38 5.11
CA ARG A 266 -8.72 13.32 6.20
C ARG A 266 -8.34 12.58 7.51
N PRO A 267 -7.28 11.75 7.51
CA PRO A 267 -6.99 10.83 8.62
C PRO A 267 -6.69 11.53 9.94
N TYR A 268 -6.11 12.73 9.91
CA TYR A 268 -5.69 13.44 11.13
C TYR A 268 -6.83 14.13 11.90
N ILE A 269 -8.07 14.12 11.38
CA ILE A 269 -9.25 14.55 12.14
C ILE A 269 -9.94 13.38 12.87
N SER A 270 -9.29 12.21 12.97
CA SER A 270 -9.85 11.03 13.60
C SER A 270 -9.87 11.18 15.13
N ALA A 271 -11.00 10.86 15.74
CA ALA A 271 -11.17 10.91 17.20
C ALA A 271 -10.61 9.70 17.95
N ASN A 272 -10.12 8.69 17.25
CA ASN A 272 -9.49 7.50 17.83
C ASN A 272 -8.67 6.74 16.78
N ILE A 273 -7.79 5.84 17.27
CA ILE A 273 -6.88 5.07 16.41
C ILE A 273 -7.62 4.12 15.44
N SER A 274 -8.78 3.59 15.81
CA SER A 274 -9.57 2.74 14.90
C SER A 274 -10.17 3.54 13.75
N GLU A 275 -10.60 4.77 14.00
CA GLU A 275 -11.07 5.69 12.97
C GLU A 275 -9.91 6.15 12.08
N PHE A 276 -8.72 6.42 12.65
CA PHE A 276 -7.52 6.75 11.88
C PHE A 276 -7.22 5.69 10.82
N TRP A 277 -7.17 4.40 11.19
CA TRP A 277 -6.89 3.30 10.25
C TRP A 277 -8.01 3.02 9.23
N LYS A 278 -9.22 3.55 9.45
CA LYS A 278 -10.28 3.56 8.43
C LYS A 278 -10.15 4.70 7.42
N ARG A 279 -9.30 5.70 7.71
CA ARG A 279 -9.10 6.90 6.92
C ARG A 279 -7.69 7.05 6.35
N TRP A 280 -6.72 6.35 6.92
CA TRP A 280 -5.32 6.28 6.50
C TRP A 280 -5.08 4.99 5.71
N HIS A 281 -4.47 5.13 4.52
CA HIS A 281 -4.11 4.01 3.65
C HIS A 281 -5.23 2.95 3.55
N ILE A 282 -6.42 3.40 3.21
CA ILE A 282 -7.70 2.66 3.31
C ILE A 282 -7.63 1.32 2.59
N THR A 283 -7.02 1.30 1.40
CA THR A 283 -6.95 0.09 0.57
C THR A 283 -6.04 -0.97 1.21
N PHE A 284 -4.91 -0.56 1.76
CA PHE A 284 -3.99 -1.44 2.47
C PHE A 284 -4.57 -1.91 3.82
N SER A 285 -5.17 -1.01 4.59
CA SER A 285 -5.87 -1.35 5.84
C SER A 285 -6.99 -2.37 5.58
N THR A 286 -7.70 -2.23 4.47
CA THR A 286 -8.73 -3.18 4.04
C THR A 286 -8.13 -4.51 3.64
N PHE A 287 -7.00 -4.50 2.91
CA PHE A 287 -6.26 -5.70 2.54
C PHE A 287 -5.80 -6.48 3.79
N LEU A 288 -5.13 -5.82 4.73
CA LEU A 288 -4.71 -6.43 5.99
C LEU A 288 -5.89 -7.00 6.78
N ARG A 289 -7.00 -6.28 6.84
CA ARG A 289 -8.21 -6.77 7.52
C ARG A 289 -8.76 -8.05 6.90
N ILE A 290 -8.75 -8.17 5.56
CA ILE A 290 -9.36 -9.31 4.84
C ILE A 290 -8.40 -10.50 4.80
N TYR A 291 -7.10 -10.27 4.59
CA TYR A 291 -6.14 -11.33 4.29
C TYR A 291 -5.20 -11.67 5.46
N VAL A 292 -5.19 -10.85 6.52
CA VAL A 292 -4.41 -11.14 7.74
C VAL A 292 -5.32 -11.20 8.97
N PHE A 293 -5.98 -10.11 9.33
CA PHE A 293 -6.75 -10.00 10.58
C PHE A 293 -7.86 -11.05 10.69
N LYS A 294 -8.75 -11.15 9.68
CA LYS A 294 -9.84 -12.12 9.69
C LYS A 294 -9.36 -13.59 9.71
N PRO A 295 -8.37 -14.01 8.90
CA PRO A 295 -7.79 -15.35 8.98
C PRO A 295 -7.18 -15.64 10.36
N VAL A 296 -6.45 -14.69 10.98
CA VAL A 296 -5.89 -14.86 12.33
C VAL A 296 -7.02 -15.07 13.36
N ILE A 297 -8.10 -14.27 13.31
CA ILE A 297 -9.27 -14.50 14.19
C ILE A 297 -9.87 -15.89 13.95
N ALA A 298 -10.03 -16.29 12.70
CA ALA A 298 -10.60 -17.63 12.38
C ALA A 298 -9.70 -18.76 12.90
N LEU A 299 -8.37 -18.60 12.87
CA LEU A 299 -7.43 -19.55 13.40
C LEU A 299 -7.50 -19.61 14.94
N LEU A 300 -7.45 -18.44 15.62
CA LEU A 300 -7.49 -18.34 17.08
C LEU A 300 -8.81 -18.87 17.65
N ASN A 301 -9.92 -18.71 16.93
CA ASN A 301 -11.23 -19.27 17.33
C ASN A 301 -11.30 -20.81 17.23
N ARG A 302 -10.29 -21.48 16.67
CA ARG A 302 -10.16 -22.95 16.68
C ARG A 302 -9.33 -23.45 17.87
N THR A 303 -8.81 -22.56 18.69
CA THR A 303 -7.98 -22.85 19.88
C THR A 303 -8.79 -22.59 21.15
N PRO A 304 -8.32 -23.03 22.33
CA PRO A 304 -8.94 -22.70 23.61
C PRO A 304 -9.12 -21.19 23.87
N LEU A 305 -8.36 -20.33 23.16
CA LEU A 305 -8.45 -18.86 23.24
C LEU A 305 -9.82 -18.31 22.80
N GLN A 306 -10.62 -19.07 22.05
CA GLN A 306 -11.98 -18.70 21.65
C GLN A 306 -12.88 -18.30 22.82
N LYS A 307 -12.60 -18.80 24.04
CA LYS A 307 -13.33 -18.46 25.27
C LYS A 307 -13.26 -16.97 25.61
N SER A 308 -12.22 -16.28 25.16
CA SER A 308 -12.02 -14.84 25.36
C SER A 308 -11.95 -14.08 24.04
N ARG A 309 -13.09 -13.55 23.58
CA ARG A 309 -13.15 -12.71 22.37
C ARG A 309 -12.22 -11.50 22.43
N MET A 310 -11.92 -11.02 23.64
CA MET A 310 -11.00 -9.92 23.88
C MET A 310 -9.57 -10.34 23.52
N VAL A 311 -9.08 -11.45 24.10
CA VAL A 311 -7.73 -11.97 23.84
C VAL A 311 -7.55 -12.25 22.36
N VAL A 312 -8.52 -12.90 21.71
CA VAL A 312 -8.51 -13.15 20.27
C VAL A 312 -8.37 -11.85 19.47
N SER A 313 -9.12 -10.79 19.84
CA SER A 313 -9.04 -9.50 19.14
C SER A 313 -7.68 -8.82 19.32
N VAL A 314 -7.14 -8.81 20.55
CA VAL A 314 -5.83 -8.20 20.87
C VAL A 314 -4.72 -8.91 20.09
N LEU A 315 -4.66 -10.23 20.16
CA LEU A 315 -3.67 -11.03 19.43
C LEU A 315 -3.78 -10.79 17.91
N ALA A 316 -4.99 -10.74 17.37
CA ALA A 316 -5.21 -10.48 15.95
C ALA A 316 -4.73 -9.08 15.56
N TYR A 317 -4.92 -8.03 16.37
CA TYR A 317 -4.35 -6.71 16.13
C TYR A 317 -2.82 -6.74 16.18
N MET A 318 -2.23 -7.35 17.20
CA MET A 318 -0.78 -7.41 17.36
C MET A 318 -0.12 -8.13 16.17
N VAL A 319 -0.63 -9.31 15.78
CA VAL A 319 -0.12 -10.06 14.61
C VAL A 319 -0.28 -9.25 13.31
N THR A 320 -1.45 -8.61 13.11
CA THR A 320 -1.72 -7.85 11.89
C THR A 320 -0.77 -6.67 11.75
N PHE A 321 -0.52 -5.95 12.83
CA PHE A 321 0.36 -4.78 12.81
C PHE A 321 1.84 -5.16 12.85
N LEU A 322 2.21 -6.30 13.42
CA LEU A 322 3.55 -6.87 13.26
C LEU A 322 3.82 -7.19 11.78
N VAL A 323 2.88 -7.85 11.08
CA VAL A 323 2.98 -8.11 9.64
C VAL A 323 3.04 -6.79 8.85
N CYS A 324 2.26 -5.80 9.25
CA CYS A 324 2.29 -4.46 8.65
C CYS A 324 3.67 -3.80 8.77
N GLY A 325 4.27 -3.83 9.96
CA GLY A 325 5.62 -3.30 10.20
C GLY A 325 6.69 -4.05 9.40
N LEU A 326 6.67 -5.38 9.44
CA LEU A 326 7.58 -6.22 8.67
C LEU A 326 7.46 -5.96 7.16
N TRP A 327 6.28 -5.69 6.63
CA TRP A 327 6.11 -5.35 5.23
C TRP A 327 6.79 -4.01 4.85
N HIS A 328 6.82 -3.03 5.74
CA HIS A 328 7.46 -1.75 5.48
C HIS A 328 9.00 -1.84 5.40
N GLY A 329 9.61 -2.73 6.17
CA GLY A 329 11.06 -2.89 6.13
C GLY A 329 11.60 -3.95 7.08
N SER A 330 12.91 -4.24 6.91
CA SER A 330 13.62 -5.27 7.67
C SER A 330 14.25 -4.75 8.98
N THR A 331 14.19 -3.45 9.24
CA THR A 331 14.82 -2.84 10.41
C THR A 331 13.85 -2.79 11.59
N LEU A 332 14.39 -2.85 12.81
CA LEU A 332 13.62 -2.98 14.05
C LEU A 332 12.64 -1.80 14.28
N ASN A 333 12.95 -0.62 13.78
CA ASN A 333 12.06 0.54 13.88
C ASN A 333 10.69 0.31 13.25
N PHE A 334 10.60 -0.41 12.13
CA PHE A 334 9.30 -0.75 11.53
C PHE A 334 8.53 -1.77 12.37
N VAL A 335 9.22 -2.70 13.03
CA VAL A 335 8.60 -3.61 14.01
C VAL A 335 8.04 -2.81 15.18
N LEU A 336 8.81 -1.88 15.75
CA LEU A 336 8.37 -1.00 16.84
C LEU A 336 7.17 -0.15 16.43
N TRP A 337 7.18 0.42 15.22
CA TRP A 337 6.06 1.15 14.65
C TRP A 337 4.79 0.29 14.53
N GLY A 338 4.93 -0.92 14.02
CA GLY A 338 3.81 -1.86 13.93
C GLY A 338 3.26 -2.22 15.30
N LEU A 339 4.12 -2.59 16.26
CA LEU A 339 3.71 -2.92 17.63
C LEU A 339 3.04 -1.74 18.34
N TRP A 340 3.54 -0.50 18.14
CA TRP A 340 2.92 0.73 18.65
C TRP A 340 1.46 0.86 18.20
N HIS A 341 1.20 0.73 16.92
CA HIS A 341 -0.16 0.83 16.37
C HIS A 341 -1.04 -0.37 16.75
N GLY A 342 -0.48 -1.58 16.79
CA GLY A 342 -1.16 -2.78 17.29
C GLY A 342 -1.59 -2.63 18.76
N LEU A 343 -0.71 -2.09 19.59
CA LEU A 343 -0.98 -1.78 21.00
C LEU A 343 -2.09 -0.72 21.12
N GLY A 344 -1.98 0.38 20.36
CA GLY A 344 -3.01 1.42 20.37
C GLY A 344 -4.41 0.92 20.02
N LEU A 345 -4.53 0.05 19.03
CA LEU A 345 -5.80 -0.58 18.67
C LEU A 345 -6.28 -1.57 19.75
N SER A 346 -5.36 -2.31 20.36
CA SER A 346 -5.66 -3.23 21.45
C SER A 346 -6.20 -2.49 22.67
N VAL A 347 -5.53 -1.43 23.09
CA VAL A 347 -5.96 -0.55 24.17
C VAL A 347 -7.32 0.07 23.86
N TYR A 348 -7.50 0.62 22.67
CA TYR A 348 -8.79 1.16 22.25
C TYR A 348 -9.90 0.10 22.29
N LYS A 349 -9.61 -1.14 21.88
CA LYS A 349 -10.56 -2.26 21.96
C LYS A 349 -10.92 -2.60 23.40
N LEU A 350 -9.94 -2.63 24.33
CA LEU A 350 -10.17 -2.82 25.75
C LEU A 350 -11.15 -1.79 26.32
N PHE A 351 -10.92 -0.50 26.05
CA PHE A 351 -11.79 0.58 26.53
C PHE A 351 -13.19 0.58 25.93
N THR A 352 -13.38 -0.01 24.76
CA THR A 352 -14.67 0.02 24.04
C THR A 352 -15.43 -1.30 24.06
N TYR A 353 -14.85 -2.36 24.64
CA TYR A 353 -15.37 -3.72 24.54
C TYR A 353 -16.80 -3.86 25.08
N ASN A 354 -17.08 -3.33 26.26
CA ASN A 354 -18.40 -3.40 26.90
C ASN A 354 -19.24 -2.12 26.69
N ARG A 355 -18.81 -1.23 25.79
CA ARG A 355 -19.52 0.02 25.55
C ARG A 355 -20.29 -0.05 24.24
N SER A 356 -21.57 0.29 24.29
CA SER A 356 -22.35 0.49 23.05
C SER A 356 -21.70 1.58 22.20
N PRO A 357 -21.60 1.39 20.89
CA PRO A 357 -21.05 2.40 19.98
C PRO A 357 -21.97 3.64 19.99
N LYS A 358 -21.63 4.63 20.81
CA LYS A 358 -22.28 5.95 20.76
C LYS A 358 -21.54 6.83 19.77
N THR A 359 -22.26 7.57 18.96
CA THR A 359 -21.67 8.65 18.15
C THR A 359 -21.01 9.65 19.11
N PRO A 360 -19.72 9.93 18.98
CA PRO A 360 -19.06 10.84 19.91
C PRO A 360 -19.66 12.25 19.78
N THR A 361 -19.94 12.90 20.89
CA THR A 361 -20.34 14.31 20.93
C THR A 361 -19.25 15.18 20.31
N LEU A 362 -19.60 16.39 19.86
CA LEU A 362 -18.63 17.33 19.28
C LEU A 362 -17.50 17.63 20.26
N ALA A 363 -17.80 17.88 21.52
CA ALA A 363 -16.80 18.11 22.57
C ALA A 363 -15.81 16.94 22.71
N ARG A 364 -16.30 15.71 22.69
CA ARG A 364 -15.46 14.52 22.74
C ARG A 364 -14.59 14.34 21.48
N LYS A 365 -15.10 14.73 20.30
CA LYS A 365 -14.30 14.73 19.07
C LYS A 365 -13.17 15.76 19.17
N VAL A 366 -13.48 16.97 19.61
CA VAL A 366 -12.52 18.07 19.72
C VAL A 366 -11.38 17.71 20.68
N SER A 367 -11.67 17.09 21.84
CA SER A 367 -10.63 16.68 22.80
C SER A 367 -9.87 15.43 22.40
N ALA A 368 -10.49 14.46 21.71
CA ALA A 368 -9.86 13.19 21.37
C ALA A 368 -9.00 13.25 20.09
N THR A 369 -9.32 14.14 19.15
CA THR A 369 -8.58 14.29 17.88
C THR A 369 -7.11 14.66 18.10
N PRO A 370 -6.75 15.68 18.92
CA PRO A 370 -5.35 16.01 19.18
C PRO A 370 -4.58 14.86 19.83
N LEU A 371 -5.20 14.13 20.76
CA LEU A 371 -4.58 12.97 21.39
C LEU A 371 -4.32 11.84 20.39
N THR A 372 -5.27 11.58 19.50
CA THR A 372 -5.09 10.59 18.43
C THR A 372 -4.00 11.02 17.46
N PHE A 373 -3.98 12.29 17.07
CA PHE A 373 -2.94 12.84 16.22
C PHE A 373 -1.56 12.74 16.87
N LEU A 374 -1.42 13.10 18.14
CA LEU A 374 -0.16 12.98 18.89
C LEU A 374 0.31 11.52 18.98
N PHE A 375 -0.60 10.58 19.30
CA PHE A 375 -0.28 9.16 19.30
C PHE A 375 0.27 8.67 17.95
N VAL A 376 -0.35 9.10 16.85
CA VAL A 376 0.08 8.77 15.49
C VAL A 376 1.41 9.44 15.16
N THR A 377 1.61 10.69 15.56
CA THR A 377 2.87 11.44 15.37
C THR A 377 4.05 10.75 16.07
N VAL A 378 3.87 10.26 17.29
CA VAL A 378 4.88 9.42 17.99
C VAL A 378 5.16 8.14 17.18
N GLY A 379 4.13 7.51 16.63
CA GLY A 379 4.30 6.38 15.72
C GLY A 379 5.17 6.72 14.51
N TRP A 380 5.00 7.91 13.92
CA TRP A 380 5.82 8.36 12.80
C TRP A 380 7.29 8.59 13.16
N VAL A 381 7.62 8.90 14.41
CA VAL A 381 9.03 8.97 14.87
C VAL A 381 9.69 7.59 14.75
N PHE A 382 9.01 6.51 15.19
CA PHE A 382 9.51 5.14 14.99
C PHE A 382 9.63 4.80 13.51
N PHE A 383 8.72 5.26 12.67
CA PHE A 383 8.75 4.97 11.23
C PHE A 383 9.92 5.67 10.53
N ASN A 384 10.21 6.93 10.90
CA ASN A 384 11.21 7.77 10.24
C ASN A 384 12.64 7.43 10.65
N TYR A 385 12.87 7.14 11.94
CA TYR A 385 14.22 7.01 12.48
C TYR A 385 14.57 5.55 12.79
N PRO A 386 15.69 5.01 12.30
CA PRO A 386 16.21 3.73 12.73
C PRO A 386 16.61 3.77 14.21
N VAL A 387 16.74 2.59 14.84
CA VAL A 387 16.86 2.47 16.31
C VAL A 387 18.10 3.17 16.87
N ASP A 388 19.21 3.15 16.17
CA ASP A 388 20.43 3.88 16.53
C ASP A 388 20.15 5.39 16.64
N LYS A 389 19.47 5.98 15.68
CA LYS A 389 19.04 7.39 15.73
C LYS A 389 18.02 7.65 16.83
N LEU A 390 17.09 6.74 17.09
CA LEU A 390 16.15 6.85 18.21
C LEU A 390 16.86 6.90 19.55
N LEU A 391 17.94 6.11 19.74
CA LEU A 391 18.76 6.14 20.95
C LEU A 391 19.52 7.47 21.09
N ILE A 392 20.01 8.05 19.98
CA ILE A 392 20.64 9.38 20.00
C ILE A 392 19.62 10.46 20.37
N ILE A 393 18.41 10.41 19.78
CA ILE A 393 17.33 11.34 20.11
C ILE A 393 16.99 11.24 21.59
N PHE A 394 16.85 10.03 22.13
CA PHE A 394 16.58 9.82 23.54
C PHE A 394 17.67 10.47 24.43
N LYS A 395 18.95 10.18 24.16
CA LYS A 395 20.08 10.78 24.89
C LYS A 395 20.18 12.30 24.75
N LEU A 396 19.70 12.86 23.63
CA LEU A 396 19.67 14.30 23.38
C LEU A 396 18.58 15.00 24.21
N LEU A 397 17.49 14.30 24.51
CA LEU A 397 16.32 14.84 25.19
C LEU A 397 16.41 14.65 26.71
N PHE A 398 17.10 13.61 27.18
CA PHE A 398 17.22 13.23 28.60
C PHE A 398 18.68 13.05 29.03
#